data_8c4a6c7c1ef02507f38c8a5c80f2dbab
#
_entry.id   8c4a6c7c1ef02507f38c8a5c80f2dbab
#
_cell.length_a   1.000
_cell.length_b   1.000
_cell.length_c   1.000
_cell.angle_alpha   90.00
_cell.angle_beta   90.00
_cell.angle_gamma   90.00
#
_symmetry.space_group_name_H-M   'P 1'
#
loop_
_entity.id
_entity.type
_entity.pdbx_description
1 polymer ?
#
loop_
_entity_poly.entity_id
_entity_poly.type
_entity_poly.pdbx_seq_one_letter_code
_entity_poly.pdbx_strand_id
1 'polypeptide(L)'
;MKTENVVLMKMARESLTGKWGLAIGTCMVYFLVIGIFQVKPMWGVIPVLLVSGPLMLGLSIFSLSISRNEEARLEQLFLGFNDFGVALGAYLLTLLFIILWLILLIIPGIIAALSYSMTFFIIADDSSVGAMDAIDKSKMMMDGYKLKLFRLTLRFLGLALLCILTLGIGFFWLFPYIQVCMAKFYDDVKANQLMIKKIL
;
A
#
# COMPACT_ATOMS: atom_id res chain seq x y z
N MET A 1 8.31 6.65 -20.48
CA MET A 1 8.60 5.18 -20.57
C MET A 1 8.18 4.51 -19.28
N LYS A 2 7.47 3.37 -19.34
CA LYS A 2 7.10 2.63 -18.11
C LYS A 2 8.35 1.93 -17.57
N THR A 3 8.75 2.21 -16.34
CA THR A 3 9.90 1.54 -15.69
C THR A 3 9.60 0.04 -15.50
N GLU A 4 10.54 -0.84 -15.78
CA GLU A 4 10.34 -2.28 -15.61
C GLU A 4 10.18 -2.66 -14.12
N ASN A 5 9.39 -3.69 -13.84
CA ASN A 5 9.17 -4.16 -12.46
C ASN A 5 10.47 -4.58 -11.75
N VAL A 6 11.43 -5.16 -12.48
CA VAL A 6 12.74 -5.53 -11.91
C VAL A 6 13.50 -4.30 -11.42
N VAL A 7 13.45 -3.22 -12.19
CA VAL A 7 14.10 -1.95 -11.84
C VAL A 7 13.43 -1.34 -10.62
N LEU A 8 12.09 -1.33 -10.55
CA LEU A 8 11.35 -0.85 -9.37
C LEU A 8 11.72 -1.64 -8.11
N MET A 9 11.80 -2.96 -8.21
CA MET A 9 12.22 -3.83 -7.10
C MET A 9 13.66 -3.52 -6.65
N LYS A 10 14.58 -3.29 -7.59
CA LYS A 10 15.96 -2.90 -7.28
C LYS A 10 16.00 -1.55 -6.58
N MET A 11 15.32 -0.53 -7.12
CA MET A 11 15.22 0.80 -6.51
C MET A 11 14.64 0.75 -5.09
N ALA A 12 13.62 -0.07 -4.84
CA ALA A 12 13.05 -0.24 -3.50
C ALA A 12 14.06 -0.83 -2.52
N ARG A 13 14.84 -1.84 -2.96
CA ARG A 13 15.90 -2.42 -2.14
C ARG A 13 17.00 -1.42 -1.83
N GLU A 14 17.39 -0.61 -2.81
CA GLU A 14 18.39 0.46 -2.63
C GLU A 14 17.89 1.52 -1.63
N SER A 15 16.64 1.96 -1.72
CA SER A 15 16.04 2.91 -0.76
C SER A 15 15.95 2.37 0.66
N LEU A 16 15.85 1.05 0.83
CA LEU A 16 15.86 0.39 2.14
C LEU A 16 17.27 0.20 2.71
N THR A 17 18.33 0.36 1.91
CA THR A 17 19.70 0.19 2.39
C THR A 17 20.01 1.18 3.52
N GLY A 18 20.45 0.69 4.66
CA GLY A 18 20.66 1.48 5.88
C GLY A 18 19.40 1.77 6.71
N LYS A 19 18.20 1.50 6.17
CA LYS A 19 16.90 1.79 6.83
C LYS A 19 16.10 0.52 7.18
N TRP A 20 16.67 -0.69 6.97
CA TRP A 20 15.98 -1.96 7.18
C TRP A 20 15.46 -2.12 8.62
N GLY A 21 16.27 -1.77 9.63
CA GLY A 21 15.84 -1.89 11.02
C GLY A 21 14.63 -1.03 11.35
N LEU A 22 14.60 0.21 10.84
CA LEU A 22 13.46 1.12 11.00
C LEU A 22 12.22 0.58 10.26
N ALA A 23 12.39 0.10 9.03
CA ALA A 23 11.29 -0.41 8.22
C ALA A 23 10.66 -1.68 8.85
N ILE A 24 11.48 -2.62 9.31
CA ILE A 24 11.02 -3.82 10.02
C ILE A 24 10.35 -3.42 11.34
N GLY A 25 10.94 -2.52 12.12
CA GLY A 25 10.38 -2.04 13.38
C GLY A 25 9.00 -1.40 13.19
N THR A 26 8.84 -0.54 12.19
CA THR A 26 7.54 0.09 11.86
C THR A 26 6.49 -0.95 11.47
N CYS A 27 6.86 -1.94 10.65
CA CYS A 27 5.97 -3.04 10.28
C CYS A 27 5.60 -3.92 11.49
N MET A 28 6.55 -4.18 12.40
CA MET A 28 6.26 -4.92 13.64
C MET A 28 5.27 -4.16 14.53
N VAL A 29 5.42 -2.85 14.69
CA VAL A 29 4.47 -2.01 15.43
C VAL A 29 3.10 -2.06 14.76
N TYR A 30 3.03 -1.96 13.43
CA TYR A 30 1.77 -2.10 12.68
C TYR A 30 1.06 -3.43 13.00
N PHE A 31 1.78 -4.56 12.90
CA PHE A 31 1.21 -5.87 13.20
C PHE A 31 0.86 -6.06 14.68
N LEU A 32 1.66 -5.49 15.60
CA LEU A 32 1.36 -5.49 17.04
C LEU A 32 0.05 -4.77 17.33
N VAL A 33 -0.13 -3.55 16.81
CA VAL A 33 -1.37 -2.78 17.02
C VAL A 33 -2.58 -3.52 16.50
N ILE A 34 -2.53 -4.08 15.28
CA ILE A 34 -3.62 -4.88 14.72
C ILE A 34 -3.84 -6.15 15.56
N GLY A 35 -2.76 -6.84 15.98
CA GLY A 35 -2.81 -8.09 16.72
C GLY A 35 -3.46 -7.97 18.09
N ILE A 36 -3.26 -6.85 18.80
CA ILE A 36 -3.88 -6.60 20.11
C ILE A 36 -5.41 -6.70 20.04
N PHE A 37 -6.01 -6.20 18.96
CA PHE A 37 -7.48 -6.23 18.78
C PHE A 37 -8.01 -7.60 18.33
N GLN A 38 -7.17 -8.51 17.87
CA GLN A 38 -7.58 -9.84 17.42
C GLN A 38 -7.65 -10.89 18.54
N VAL A 39 -7.21 -10.57 19.75
CA VAL A 39 -7.20 -11.50 20.90
C VAL A 39 -8.61 -11.95 21.30
N LYS A 40 -9.65 -11.14 21.04
CA LYS A 40 -11.07 -11.51 21.29
C LYS A 40 -11.87 -11.40 19.98
N PRO A 41 -12.11 -12.50 19.26
CA PRO A 41 -12.66 -12.46 17.89
C PRO A 41 -14.03 -11.78 17.76
N MET A 42 -14.87 -11.83 18.79
CA MET A 42 -16.22 -11.25 18.71
C MET A 42 -16.26 -9.72 18.90
N TRP A 43 -15.29 -9.15 19.64
CA TRP A 43 -15.21 -7.71 19.93
C TRP A 43 -14.10 -7.00 19.14
N GLY A 44 -13.20 -7.76 18.50
CA GLY A 44 -12.03 -7.22 17.80
C GLY A 44 -12.30 -6.68 16.38
N VAL A 45 -13.39 -7.11 15.73
CA VAL A 45 -13.65 -6.74 14.32
C VAL A 45 -13.86 -5.24 14.18
N ILE A 46 -14.68 -4.61 15.03
CA ILE A 46 -14.97 -3.17 14.94
C ILE A 46 -13.72 -2.33 15.19
N PRO A 47 -12.96 -2.51 16.29
CA PRO A 47 -11.69 -1.79 16.47
C PRO A 47 -10.70 -1.99 15.36
N VAL A 48 -10.54 -3.21 14.83
CA VAL A 48 -9.64 -3.48 13.69
C VAL A 48 -10.07 -2.68 12.46
N LEU A 49 -11.35 -2.67 12.11
CA LEU A 49 -11.85 -1.88 10.97
C LEU A 49 -11.58 -0.38 11.15
N LEU A 50 -11.80 0.15 12.36
CA LEU A 50 -11.58 1.57 12.66
C LEU A 50 -10.10 1.97 12.58
N VAL A 51 -9.21 1.11 13.04
CA VAL A 51 -7.77 1.43 13.15
C VAL A 51 -7.02 1.12 11.83
N SER A 52 -7.52 0.16 11.04
CA SER A 52 -6.84 -0.29 9.81
C SER A 52 -6.69 0.82 8.77
N GLY A 53 -7.72 1.66 8.56
CA GLY A 53 -7.66 2.78 7.61
C GLY A 53 -6.53 3.77 7.93
N PRO A 54 -6.54 4.38 9.13
CA PRO A 54 -5.49 5.29 9.56
C PRO A 54 -4.09 4.66 9.55
N LEU A 55 -3.94 3.43 10.00
CA LEU A 55 -2.64 2.74 9.97
C LEU A 55 -2.16 2.45 8.54
N MET A 56 -3.05 2.10 7.62
CA MET A 56 -2.70 1.94 6.20
C MET A 56 -2.23 3.25 5.58
N LEU A 57 -2.89 4.36 5.92
CA LEU A 57 -2.46 5.69 5.48
C LEU A 57 -1.09 6.03 6.05
N GLY A 58 -0.87 5.85 7.36
CA GLY A 58 0.42 6.07 8.00
C GLY A 58 1.55 5.22 7.41
N LEU A 59 1.26 3.95 7.12
CA LEU A 59 2.22 3.06 6.46
C LEU A 59 2.54 3.52 5.03
N SER A 60 1.57 4.09 4.32
CA SER A 60 1.77 4.66 2.98
C SER A 60 2.65 5.92 3.04
N ILE A 61 2.41 6.81 4.02
CA ILE A 61 3.25 8.00 4.28
C ILE A 61 4.70 7.56 4.56
N PHE A 62 4.90 6.64 5.48
CA PHE A 62 6.21 6.10 5.82
C PHE A 62 6.91 5.47 4.60
N SER A 63 6.19 4.69 3.80
CA SER A 63 6.74 4.02 2.62
C SER A 63 7.13 5.01 1.53
N LEU A 64 6.35 6.09 1.36
CA LEU A 64 6.70 7.18 0.44
C LEU A 64 7.96 7.92 0.90
N SER A 65 8.10 8.22 2.19
CA SER A 65 9.30 8.86 2.73
C SER A 65 10.56 8.02 2.48
N ILE A 66 10.49 6.69 2.71
CA ILE A 66 11.62 5.80 2.36
C ILE A 66 11.85 5.78 0.84
N SER A 67 10.77 5.67 0.05
CA SER A 67 10.85 5.62 -1.41
C SER A 67 11.56 6.85 -1.99
N ARG A 68 11.29 8.02 -1.45
CA ARG A 68 11.83 9.31 -1.89
C ARG A 68 13.18 9.66 -1.25
N ASN A 69 13.71 8.76 -0.39
CA ASN A 69 14.92 8.99 0.41
C ASN A 69 14.80 10.18 1.38
N GLU A 70 13.59 10.50 1.79
CA GLU A 70 13.29 11.49 2.82
C GLU A 70 13.57 10.92 4.22
N GLU A 71 13.45 11.76 5.26
CA GLU A 71 13.59 11.34 6.64
C GLU A 71 12.35 10.53 7.05
N ALA A 72 12.51 9.21 7.14
CA ALA A 72 11.46 8.32 7.60
C ALA A 72 11.57 8.12 9.12
N ARG A 73 10.43 8.19 9.82
CA ARG A 73 10.31 7.99 11.27
C ARG A 73 9.15 7.05 11.59
N LEU A 74 9.27 6.31 12.68
CA LEU A 74 8.23 5.38 13.14
C LEU A 74 6.90 6.11 13.43
N GLU A 75 6.98 7.35 13.93
CA GLU A 75 5.80 8.17 14.25
C GLU A 75 4.91 8.42 13.03
N GLN A 76 5.46 8.36 11.82
CA GLN A 76 4.69 8.52 10.57
C GLN A 76 3.59 7.46 10.42
N LEU A 77 3.76 6.29 11.06
CA LEU A 77 2.71 5.26 11.10
C LEU A 77 1.40 5.80 11.71
N PHE A 78 1.51 6.72 12.67
CA PHE A 78 0.37 7.28 13.38
C PHE A 78 -0.16 8.58 12.75
N LEU A 79 0.54 9.17 11.77
CA LEU A 79 0.08 10.39 11.11
C LEU A 79 -1.24 10.20 10.36
N GLY A 80 -1.54 8.98 9.91
CA GLY A 80 -2.84 8.69 9.29
C GLY A 80 -4.05 8.90 10.20
N PHE A 81 -3.85 9.01 11.52
CA PHE A 81 -4.91 9.37 12.46
C PHE A 81 -5.29 10.85 12.42
N ASN A 82 -4.44 11.72 11.89
CA ASN A 82 -4.76 13.14 11.71
C ASN A 82 -5.90 13.33 10.71
N ASP A 83 -5.93 12.50 9.66
CA ASP A 83 -6.96 12.49 8.63
C ASP A 83 -7.89 11.26 8.79
N PHE A 84 -8.28 10.96 10.04
CA PHE A 84 -9.01 9.75 10.43
C PHE A 84 -10.24 9.49 9.56
N GLY A 85 -11.07 10.50 9.33
CA GLY A 85 -12.32 10.37 8.55
C GLY A 85 -12.07 9.98 7.09
N VAL A 86 -11.06 10.60 6.47
CA VAL A 86 -10.67 10.31 5.08
C VAL A 86 -10.05 8.93 4.97
N ALA A 87 -9.14 8.58 5.89
CA ALA A 87 -8.47 7.28 5.91
C ALA A 87 -9.46 6.13 6.15
N LEU A 88 -10.36 6.28 7.13
CA LEU A 88 -11.40 5.31 7.43
C LEU A 88 -12.39 5.18 6.26
N GLY A 89 -12.85 6.30 5.72
CA GLY A 89 -13.76 6.33 4.58
C GLY A 89 -13.16 5.64 3.35
N ALA A 90 -11.91 5.95 3.01
CA ALA A 90 -11.19 5.31 1.91
C ALA A 90 -11.05 3.79 2.14
N TYR A 91 -10.73 3.37 3.37
CA TYR A 91 -10.62 1.96 3.71
C TYR A 91 -11.94 1.21 3.54
N LEU A 92 -13.01 1.72 4.15
CA LEU A 92 -14.33 1.07 4.12
C LEU A 92 -14.93 1.05 2.71
N LEU A 93 -14.82 2.14 1.95
CA LEU A 93 -15.32 2.21 0.58
C LEU A 93 -14.53 1.28 -0.34
N THR A 94 -13.20 1.27 -0.23
CA THR A 94 -12.36 0.36 -1.02
C THR A 94 -12.70 -1.10 -0.71
N LEU A 95 -12.83 -1.45 0.57
CA LEU A 95 -13.21 -2.79 1.02
C LEU A 95 -14.60 -3.16 0.48
N LEU A 96 -15.58 -2.29 0.61
CA LEU A 96 -16.94 -2.49 0.12
C LEU A 96 -16.95 -2.75 -1.39
N PHE A 97 -16.28 -1.91 -2.17
CA PHE A 97 -16.24 -2.07 -3.63
C PHE A 97 -15.55 -3.37 -4.05
N ILE A 98 -14.44 -3.73 -3.39
CA ILE A 98 -13.76 -4.99 -3.68
C ILE A 98 -14.67 -6.18 -3.35
N ILE A 99 -15.35 -6.18 -2.20
CA ILE A 99 -16.27 -7.26 -1.80
C ILE A 99 -17.43 -7.37 -2.79
N LEU A 100 -18.05 -6.25 -3.19
CA LEU A 100 -19.14 -6.27 -4.17
C LEU A 100 -18.72 -6.89 -5.50
N TRP A 101 -17.53 -6.55 -6.00
CA TRP A 101 -16.99 -7.12 -7.22
C TRP A 101 -16.60 -8.59 -7.06
N LEU A 102 -16.09 -9.01 -5.89
CA LEU A 102 -15.75 -10.42 -5.61
C LEU A 102 -16.99 -11.30 -5.53
N ILE A 103 -18.07 -10.79 -4.93
CA ILE A 103 -19.36 -11.51 -4.88
C ILE A 103 -19.92 -11.71 -6.29
N LEU A 104 -19.78 -10.70 -7.16
CA LEU A 104 -20.25 -10.78 -8.52
C LEU A 104 -19.42 -11.79 -9.34
N LEU A 105 -18.11 -11.64 -9.35
CA LEU A 105 -17.14 -12.53 -10.02
C LEU A 105 -15.72 -12.30 -9.46
N ILE A 106 -14.95 -13.36 -9.32
CA ILE A 106 -13.57 -13.30 -8.78
C ILE A 106 -12.66 -12.40 -9.64
N ILE A 107 -12.73 -12.54 -10.98
CA ILE A 107 -11.87 -11.78 -11.90
C ILE A 107 -12.10 -10.26 -11.80
N PRO A 108 -13.35 -9.73 -11.89
CA PRO A 108 -13.63 -8.33 -11.64
C PRO A 108 -13.18 -7.84 -10.25
N GLY A 109 -13.30 -8.68 -9.21
CA GLY A 109 -12.82 -8.36 -7.86
C GLY A 109 -11.31 -8.12 -7.82
N ILE A 110 -10.53 -8.97 -8.49
CA ILE A 110 -9.06 -8.77 -8.61
C ILE A 110 -8.76 -7.48 -9.39
N ILE A 111 -9.47 -7.20 -10.47
CA ILE A 111 -9.30 -5.98 -11.25
C ILE A 111 -9.64 -4.73 -10.41
N ALA A 112 -10.69 -4.81 -9.58
CA ALA A 112 -11.07 -3.74 -8.65
C ALA A 112 -9.98 -3.51 -7.59
N ALA A 113 -9.47 -4.58 -6.96
CA ALA A 113 -8.38 -4.49 -6.00
C ALA A 113 -7.12 -3.82 -6.59
N LEU A 114 -6.73 -4.21 -7.81
CA LEU A 114 -5.63 -3.57 -8.54
C LEU A 114 -5.93 -2.10 -8.86
N SER A 115 -7.18 -1.75 -9.17
CA SER A 115 -7.59 -0.39 -9.51
C SER A 115 -7.54 0.55 -8.31
N TYR A 116 -7.83 0.05 -7.10
CA TYR A 116 -7.88 0.84 -5.87
C TYR A 116 -6.57 0.78 -5.06
N SER A 117 -5.56 0.06 -5.53
CA SER A 117 -4.31 -0.18 -4.81
C SER A 117 -3.50 1.07 -4.48
N MET A 118 -3.68 2.17 -5.23
CA MET A 118 -2.94 3.43 -5.04
C MET A 118 -3.68 4.44 -4.16
N THR A 119 -4.91 4.15 -3.70
CA THR A 119 -5.77 5.07 -2.95
C THR A 119 -5.05 5.68 -1.74
N PHE A 120 -4.42 4.87 -0.90
CA PHE A 120 -3.73 5.36 0.30
C PHE A 120 -2.46 6.15 -0.02
N PHE A 121 -1.76 5.82 -1.11
CA PHE A 121 -0.59 6.60 -1.57
C PHE A 121 -1.03 7.98 -2.09
N ILE A 122 -2.20 8.09 -2.72
CA ILE A 122 -2.76 9.37 -3.18
C ILE A 122 -3.09 10.25 -1.98
N ILE A 123 -3.77 9.73 -0.95
CA ILE A 123 -4.09 10.47 0.27
C ILE A 123 -2.81 10.85 1.03
N ALA A 124 -1.83 9.93 1.10
CA ALA A 124 -0.54 10.19 1.73
C ALA A 124 0.27 11.30 1.05
N ASP A 125 0.10 11.46 -0.26
CA ASP A 125 0.81 12.45 -1.07
C ASP A 125 0.08 13.80 -1.14
N ASP A 126 -1.25 13.82 -0.91
CA ASP A 126 -2.09 15.00 -0.88
C ASP A 126 -3.27 14.78 0.09
N SER A 127 -3.13 15.24 1.33
CA SER A 127 -4.13 15.12 2.39
C SER A 127 -5.42 15.91 2.14
N SER A 128 -5.43 16.83 1.16
CA SER A 128 -6.63 17.57 0.79
C SER A 128 -7.65 16.73 0.02
N VAL A 129 -7.25 15.54 -0.45
CA VAL A 129 -8.08 14.65 -1.28
C VAL A 129 -9.04 13.85 -0.41
N GLY A 130 -10.34 13.95 -0.70
CA GLY A 130 -11.37 13.14 -0.04
C GLY A 130 -11.27 11.64 -0.39
N ALA A 131 -11.88 10.80 0.46
CA ALA A 131 -11.82 9.35 0.31
C ALA A 131 -12.30 8.86 -1.06
N MET A 132 -13.46 9.35 -1.53
CA MET A 132 -14.05 8.95 -2.81
C MET A 132 -13.20 9.44 -3.99
N ASP A 133 -12.73 10.69 -3.93
CA ASP A 133 -11.86 11.28 -4.95
C ASP A 133 -10.54 10.52 -5.08
N ALA A 134 -9.98 10.05 -3.95
CA ALA A 134 -8.77 9.23 -3.94
C ALA A 134 -8.99 7.87 -4.63
N ILE A 135 -10.15 7.24 -4.42
CA ILE A 135 -10.53 5.99 -5.09
C ILE A 135 -10.67 6.22 -6.60
N ASP A 136 -11.35 7.28 -7.02
CA ASP A 136 -11.53 7.59 -8.44
C ASP A 136 -10.20 7.98 -9.09
N LYS A 137 -9.36 8.78 -8.43
CA LYS A 137 -8.00 9.08 -8.88
C LYS A 137 -7.15 7.80 -9.00
N SER A 138 -7.23 6.87 -8.03
CA SER A 138 -6.53 5.58 -8.09
C SER A 138 -6.98 4.76 -9.29
N LYS A 139 -8.29 4.66 -9.55
CA LYS A 139 -8.86 3.95 -10.69
C LYS A 139 -8.36 4.52 -12.02
N MET A 140 -8.38 5.85 -12.17
CA MET A 140 -7.85 6.52 -13.36
C MET A 140 -6.34 6.34 -13.52
N MET A 141 -5.60 6.46 -12.40
CA MET A 141 -4.16 6.30 -12.38
C MET A 141 -3.72 4.88 -12.77
N MET A 142 -4.48 3.88 -12.39
CA MET A 142 -4.20 2.47 -12.67
C MET A 142 -4.67 2.01 -14.05
N ASP A 143 -5.32 2.89 -14.82
CA ASP A 143 -5.68 2.53 -16.21
C ASP A 143 -4.42 2.33 -17.07
N GLY A 144 -4.36 1.20 -17.76
CA GLY A 144 -3.17 0.76 -18.52
C GLY A 144 -1.99 0.26 -17.65
N TYR A 145 -2.07 0.29 -16.30
CA TYR A 145 -1.02 -0.18 -15.39
C TYR A 145 -1.40 -1.42 -14.56
N LYS A 146 -2.68 -1.84 -14.59
CA LYS A 146 -3.19 -2.99 -13.80
C LYS A 146 -2.40 -4.26 -14.06
N LEU A 147 -2.13 -4.59 -15.33
CA LEU A 147 -1.36 -5.79 -15.69
C LEU A 147 0.11 -5.70 -15.21
N LYS A 148 0.70 -4.49 -15.22
CA LYS A 148 2.05 -4.26 -14.70
C LYS A 148 2.10 -4.52 -13.19
N LEU A 149 1.12 -4.00 -12.44
CA LEU A 149 1.00 -4.25 -11.01
C LEU A 149 0.71 -5.72 -10.72
N PHE A 150 -0.18 -6.37 -11.47
CA PHE A 150 -0.47 -7.79 -11.34
C PHE A 150 0.79 -8.65 -11.48
N ARG A 151 1.63 -8.39 -12.49
CA ARG A 151 2.91 -9.09 -12.67
C ARG A 151 3.88 -8.82 -11.51
N LEU A 152 3.87 -7.62 -10.92
CA LEU A 152 4.66 -7.28 -9.75
C LEU A 152 4.19 -8.08 -8.53
N THR A 153 2.88 -8.13 -8.29
CA THR A 153 2.26 -8.90 -7.20
C THR A 153 2.55 -10.40 -7.34
N LEU A 154 2.55 -10.93 -8.56
CA LEU A 154 2.88 -12.33 -8.81
C LEU A 154 4.33 -12.66 -8.44
N ARG A 155 5.28 -11.74 -8.65
CA ARG A 155 6.67 -11.90 -8.18
C ARG A 155 6.76 -11.89 -6.65
N PHE A 156 5.99 -11.01 -5.98
CA PHE A 156 5.92 -11.02 -4.52
C PHE A 156 5.30 -12.29 -3.98
N LEU A 157 4.30 -12.85 -4.67
CA LEU A 157 3.73 -14.14 -4.32
C LEU A 157 4.81 -15.25 -4.37
N GLY A 158 5.65 -15.26 -5.41
CA GLY A 158 6.79 -16.20 -5.48
C GLY A 158 7.76 -16.04 -4.30
N LEU A 159 8.10 -14.79 -3.92
CA LEU A 159 8.95 -14.54 -2.74
C LEU A 159 8.25 -14.93 -1.44
N ALA A 160 6.93 -14.71 -1.33
CA ALA A 160 6.16 -15.12 -0.16
C ALA A 160 6.14 -16.64 0.02
N LEU A 161 6.04 -17.41 -1.07
CA LEU A 161 6.17 -18.88 -1.02
C LEU A 161 7.54 -19.31 -0.50
N LEU A 162 8.62 -18.62 -0.88
CA LEU A 162 9.95 -18.88 -0.31
C LEU A 162 10.02 -18.51 1.17
N CYS A 163 9.32 -17.47 1.61
CA CYS A 163 9.26 -17.09 3.03
C CYS A 163 8.57 -18.15 3.90
N ILE A 164 7.61 -18.92 3.35
CA ILE A 164 6.99 -20.05 4.06
C ILE A 164 8.04 -21.13 4.38
N LEU A 165 8.98 -21.39 3.47
CA LEU A 165 10.07 -22.35 3.70
C LEU A 165 11.00 -21.94 4.86
N THR A 166 11.05 -20.65 5.21
CA THR A 166 11.82 -20.14 6.35
C THR A 166 10.98 -20.05 7.64
N LEU A 167 9.93 -20.87 7.77
CA LEU A 167 8.97 -20.82 8.90
C LEU A 167 8.38 -19.43 9.13
N GLY A 168 8.26 -18.64 8.07
CA GLY A 168 7.65 -17.29 8.13
C GLY A 168 8.62 -16.15 8.50
N ILE A 169 9.86 -16.43 8.91
CA ILE A 169 10.83 -15.40 9.30
C ILE A 169 11.08 -14.42 8.14
N GLY A 170 11.08 -14.89 6.90
CA GLY A 170 11.27 -14.06 5.70
C GLY A 170 10.23 -12.95 5.53
N PHE A 171 9.02 -13.08 6.11
CA PHE A 171 7.99 -12.05 5.98
C PHE A 171 8.35 -10.72 6.67
N PHE A 172 9.21 -10.74 7.72
CA PHE A 172 9.69 -9.51 8.37
C PHE A 172 10.47 -8.61 7.41
N TRP A 173 11.19 -9.18 6.45
CA TRP A 173 11.88 -8.45 5.39
C TRP A 173 11.00 -8.21 4.17
N LEU A 174 10.19 -9.20 3.80
CA LEU A 174 9.37 -9.14 2.61
C LEU A 174 8.29 -8.04 2.72
N PHE A 175 7.65 -7.89 3.87
CA PHE A 175 6.55 -6.93 4.04
C PHE A 175 7.00 -5.47 3.82
N PRO A 176 8.02 -4.92 4.54
CA PRO A 176 8.48 -3.56 4.28
C PRO A 176 9.02 -3.39 2.85
N TYR A 177 9.64 -4.42 2.29
CA TYR A 177 10.10 -4.40 0.91
C TYR A 177 8.96 -4.22 -0.09
N ILE A 178 7.86 -4.95 0.08
CA ILE A 178 6.65 -4.79 -0.74
C ILE A 178 6.12 -3.36 -0.62
N GLN A 179 6.01 -2.82 0.59
CA GLN A 179 5.46 -1.49 0.82
C GLN A 179 6.29 -0.39 0.11
N VAL A 180 7.61 -0.43 0.25
CA VAL A 180 8.48 0.54 -0.43
C VAL A 180 8.47 0.34 -1.95
N CYS A 181 8.36 -0.90 -2.43
CA CYS A 181 8.24 -1.17 -3.86
C CYS A 181 6.91 -0.65 -4.44
N MET A 182 5.80 -0.74 -3.67
CA MET A 182 4.52 -0.15 -4.05
C MET A 182 4.59 1.38 -4.08
N ALA A 183 5.30 2.00 -3.14
CA ALA A 183 5.56 3.44 -3.16
C ALA A 183 6.37 3.87 -4.41
N LYS A 184 7.42 3.12 -4.78
CA LYS A 184 8.16 3.35 -6.03
C LYS A 184 7.29 3.18 -7.27
N PHE A 185 6.41 2.18 -7.26
CA PHE A 185 5.46 1.96 -8.34
C PHE A 185 4.48 3.14 -8.47
N TYR A 186 3.97 3.67 -7.34
CA TYR A 186 3.14 4.87 -7.31
C TYR A 186 3.86 6.08 -7.93
N ASP A 187 5.09 6.36 -7.50
CA ASP A 187 5.89 7.48 -8.02
C ASP A 187 6.16 7.32 -9.54
N ASP A 188 6.46 6.11 -10.02
CA ASP A 188 6.65 5.83 -11.46
C ASP A 188 5.38 6.09 -12.28
N VAL A 189 4.23 5.64 -11.81
CA VAL A 189 2.95 5.85 -12.51
C VAL A 189 2.58 7.34 -12.50
N LYS A 190 2.73 8.03 -11.36
CA LYS A 190 2.48 9.47 -11.21
C LYS A 190 3.34 10.29 -12.17
N ALA A 191 4.63 10.01 -12.23
CA ALA A 191 5.56 10.70 -13.13
C ALA A 191 5.19 10.49 -14.61
N ASN A 192 4.82 9.27 -15.00
CA ASN A 192 4.41 8.98 -16.37
C ASN A 192 3.13 9.72 -16.78
N GLN A 193 2.15 9.85 -15.88
CA GLN A 193 0.92 10.59 -16.15
C GLN A 193 1.18 12.09 -16.32
N LEU A 194 2.05 12.68 -15.48
CA LEU A 194 2.43 14.09 -15.60
C LEU A 194 3.14 14.36 -16.93
N MET A 195 3.99 13.44 -17.42
CA MET A 195 4.64 13.56 -18.72
C MET A 195 3.62 13.53 -19.87
N ILE A 196 2.65 12.61 -19.84
CA ILE A 196 1.61 12.51 -20.86
C ILE A 196 0.78 13.81 -20.91
N LYS A 197 0.37 14.33 -19.73
CA LYS A 197 -0.40 15.58 -19.64
C LYS A 197 0.36 16.81 -20.13
N LYS A 198 1.69 16.75 -20.17
CA LYS A 198 2.56 17.87 -20.64
C LYS A 198 2.80 17.83 -22.15
N ILE A 199 2.53 16.69 -22.79
CA ILE A 199 2.73 16.48 -24.25
C ILE A 199 1.42 16.72 -25.03
N LEU A 200 0.26 16.56 -24.38
CA LEU A 200 -1.07 16.88 -24.91
C LEU A 200 -1.42 18.35 -24.73
#